data_8229ea4c197d876a50e4a2ab9ac91d26
#
_entry.id   8229ea4c197d876a50e4a2ab9ac91d26
#
_cell.length_a   1.000
_cell.length_b   1.000
_cell.length_c   1.000
_cell.angle_alpha   90.00
_cell.angle_beta   90.00
_cell.angle_gamma   90.00
#
_symmetry.space_group_name_H-M   'P 1'
#
loop_
_entity.id
_entity.type
_entity.pdbx_description
1 polymer ?
#
loop_
_entity_poly.entity_id
_entity_poly.type
_entity_poly.pdbx_seq_one_letter_code
_entity_poly.pdbx_strand_id
1 'polypeptide(L)'
;MPDKDDQEALKRAHEDKREGKSPSTQAGEFVHEEMDHVRKGKHGARSTKQAIAIGLSKARRAGVHLKAPKRGTASAATRKKARQDSRRSHRKSSPSRTRSRATSKALRREGHSAASRASLSRQARSSARRRSRTARSRSAKKAARTRKRES
;
A
#
# COMPACT_ATOMS: atom_id res chain seq x y z
N MET A 1 -0.09 12.39 14.83
CA MET A 1 1.31 11.96 14.65
C MET A 1 1.30 10.63 13.92
N PRO A 2 2.13 10.40 12.94
CA PRO A 2 2.32 9.07 12.39
C PRO A 2 2.84 8.15 13.51
N ASP A 3 2.31 6.93 13.57
CA ASP A 3 2.75 5.90 14.50
C ASP A 3 4.24 5.60 14.28
N LYS A 4 4.95 5.08 15.30
CA LYS A 4 6.38 4.74 15.17
C LYS A 4 6.65 3.82 13.97
N ASP A 5 5.77 2.86 13.76
CA ASP A 5 5.86 1.91 12.66
C ASP A 5 5.66 2.59 11.29
N ASP A 6 4.76 3.57 11.20
CA ASP A 6 4.60 4.38 9.99
C ASP A 6 5.87 5.22 9.69
N GLN A 7 6.59 5.65 10.74
CA GLN A 7 7.88 6.36 10.59
C GLN A 7 8.98 5.43 10.08
N GLU A 8 9.02 4.18 10.54
CA GLU A 8 9.97 3.18 10.04
C GLU A 8 9.69 2.82 8.58
N ALA A 9 8.42 2.62 8.20
CA ALA A 9 8.05 2.42 6.82
C ALA A 9 8.47 3.61 5.93
N LEU A 10 8.35 4.84 6.44
CA LEU A 10 8.79 6.05 5.74
C LEU A 10 10.32 6.08 5.55
N LYS A 11 11.09 5.70 6.58
CA LYS A 11 12.56 5.60 6.47
C LYS A 11 12.96 4.60 5.39
N ARG A 12 12.42 3.38 5.43
CA ARG A 12 12.69 2.35 4.41
C ARG A 12 12.30 2.82 3.00
N ALA A 13 11.16 3.48 2.86
CA ALA A 13 10.74 4.05 1.58
C ALA A 13 11.69 5.15 1.06
N HIS A 14 12.28 5.95 1.97
CA HIS A 14 13.30 6.94 1.62
C HIS A 14 14.63 6.29 1.22
N GLU A 15 15.02 5.20 1.86
CA GLU A 15 16.19 4.40 1.47
C GLU A 15 15.99 3.81 0.08
N ASP A 16 14.86 3.18 -0.17
CA ASP A 16 14.46 2.69 -1.50
C ASP A 16 14.53 3.78 -2.57
N LYS A 17 14.09 5.00 -2.22
CA LYS A 17 14.16 6.14 -3.14
C LYS A 17 15.60 6.55 -3.42
N ARG A 18 16.49 6.58 -2.40
CA ARG A 18 17.93 6.88 -2.59
C ARG A 18 18.62 5.83 -3.46
N GLU A 19 18.23 4.57 -3.33
CA GLU A 19 18.71 3.46 -4.15
C GLU A 19 18.10 3.44 -5.57
N GLY A 20 17.28 4.43 -5.92
CA GLY A 20 16.65 4.53 -7.24
C GLY A 20 15.52 3.50 -7.48
N LYS A 21 15.00 2.88 -6.43
CA LYS A 21 13.89 1.93 -6.55
C LYS A 21 12.59 2.63 -6.95
N SER A 22 11.71 1.89 -7.62
CA SER A 22 10.47 2.45 -8.15
C SER A 22 9.50 2.92 -7.05
N PRO A 23 8.63 3.92 -7.32
CA PRO A 23 7.62 4.36 -6.35
C PRO A 23 6.69 3.24 -5.87
N SER A 24 6.47 2.20 -6.67
CA SER A 24 5.70 1.03 -6.24
C SER A 24 6.44 0.18 -5.20
N THR A 25 7.76 0.10 -5.28
CA THR A 25 8.60 -0.56 -4.25
C THR A 25 8.56 0.24 -2.97
N GLN A 26 8.81 1.54 -3.04
CA GLN A 26 8.72 2.46 -1.90
C GLN A 26 7.36 2.38 -1.19
N ALA A 27 6.26 2.31 -1.94
CA ALA A 27 4.91 2.16 -1.39
C ALA A 27 4.69 0.76 -0.78
N GLY A 28 5.43 -0.24 -1.22
CA GLY A 28 5.42 -1.60 -0.67
C GLY A 28 5.76 -1.62 0.82
N GLU A 29 6.65 -0.75 1.29
CA GLU A 29 7.01 -0.64 2.70
C GLU A 29 5.80 -0.30 3.60
N PHE A 30 4.95 0.62 3.14
CA PHE A 30 3.71 0.97 3.86
C PHE A 30 2.66 -0.15 3.80
N VAL A 31 2.60 -0.91 2.71
CA VAL A 31 1.71 -2.07 2.60
C VAL A 31 2.17 -3.19 3.53
N HIS A 32 3.47 -3.43 3.59
CA HIS A 32 4.07 -4.41 4.51
C HIS A 32 3.74 -4.06 5.96
N GLU A 33 3.97 -2.82 6.35
CA GLU A 33 3.66 -2.32 7.69
C GLU A 33 2.17 -2.45 8.04
N GLU A 34 1.29 -2.14 7.09
CA GLU A 34 -0.15 -2.29 7.29
C GLU A 34 -0.56 -3.75 7.51
N MET A 35 0.08 -4.70 6.78
CA MET A 35 -0.14 -6.12 7.01
C MET A 35 0.32 -6.56 8.39
N ASP A 36 1.44 -6.03 8.88
CA ASP A 36 1.94 -6.30 10.23
C ASP A 36 1.04 -5.72 11.31
N HIS A 37 0.48 -4.52 11.12
CA HIS A 37 -0.53 -3.95 12.02
C HIS A 37 -1.74 -4.86 12.16
N VAL A 38 -2.25 -5.40 11.05
CA VAL A 38 -3.37 -6.34 11.06
C VAL A 38 -2.99 -7.66 11.76
N ARG A 39 -1.80 -8.21 11.50
CA ARG A 39 -1.31 -9.44 12.14
C ARG A 39 -1.10 -9.28 13.64
N LYS A 40 -0.52 -8.15 14.06
CA LYS A 40 -0.27 -7.81 15.47
C LYS A 40 -1.53 -7.40 16.23
N GLY A 41 -2.68 -7.34 15.56
CA GLY A 41 -3.96 -7.00 16.17
C GLY A 41 -4.13 -5.52 16.54
N LYS A 42 -3.32 -4.62 16.01
CA LYS A 42 -3.49 -3.16 16.22
C LYS A 42 -4.84 -2.68 15.69
N HIS A 43 -5.26 -3.24 14.57
CA HIS A 43 -6.59 -3.13 13.96
C HIS A 43 -6.81 -4.28 12.98
N GLY A 44 -8.04 -4.44 12.50
CA GLY A 44 -8.36 -5.43 11.48
C GLY A 44 -8.54 -4.82 10.09
N ALA A 45 -8.89 -5.66 9.14
CA ALA A 45 -9.32 -5.26 7.80
C ALA A 45 -10.32 -6.28 7.27
N ARG A 46 -11.36 -5.78 6.59
CA ARG A 46 -12.42 -6.62 5.99
C ARG A 46 -11.87 -7.52 4.87
N SER A 47 -10.83 -7.09 4.19
CA SER A 47 -10.19 -7.84 3.11
C SER A 47 -8.74 -7.43 2.92
N THR A 48 -7.94 -8.34 2.31
CA THR A 48 -6.56 -8.03 1.90
C THR A 48 -6.49 -6.81 0.99
N LYS A 49 -7.48 -6.63 0.09
CA LYS A 49 -7.57 -5.44 -0.78
C LYS A 49 -7.72 -4.15 0.02
N GLN A 50 -8.51 -4.17 1.09
CA GLN A 50 -8.67 -3.01 1.96
C GLN A 50 -7.36 -2.68 2.69
N ALA A 51 -6.68 -3.66 3.26
CA ALA A 51 -5.38 -3.46 3.92
C ALA A 51 -4.35 -2.89 2.93
N ILE A 52 -4.23 -3.45 1.73
CA ILE A 52 -3.37 -2.89 0.66
C ILE A 52 -3.75 -1.44 0.34
N ALA A 53 -5.04 -1.14 0.20
CA ALA A 53 -5.51 0.21 -0.11
C ALA A 53 -5.16 1.22 0.98
N ILE A 54 -5.22 0.81 2.25
CA ILE A 54 -4.82 1.65 3.40
C ILE A 54 -3.31 1.93 3.31
N GLY A 55 -2.47 0.91 3.13
CA GLY A 55 -1.02 1.08 2.98
C GLY A 55 -0.65 2.01 1.81
N LEU A 56 -1.24 1.82 0.63
CA LEU A 56 -1.03 2.70 -0.52
C LEU A 56 -1.51 4.14 -0.28
N SER A 57 -2.58 4.32 0.49
CA SER A 57 -3.10 5.63 0.89
C SER A 57 -2.12 6.35 1.83
N LYS A 58 -1.55 5.61 2.81
CA LYS A 58 -0.50 6.10 3.70
C LYS A 58 0.74 6.52 2.91
N ALA A 59 1.23 5.68 1.99
CA ALA A 59 2.38 5.97 1.14
C ALA A 59 2.20 7.28 0.35
N ARG A 60 1.05 7.48 -0.30
CA ARG A 60 0.76 8.72 -1.04
C ARG A 60 0.76 9.95 -0.14
N ARG A 61 0.15 9.85 1.04
CA ARG A 61 0.13 10.97 2.01
C ARG A 61 1.51 11.27 2.59
N ALA A 62 2.36 10.26 2.69
CA ALA A 62 3.76 10.39 3.10
C ALA A 62 4.67 10.95 1.99
N GLY A 63 4.15 11.23 0.80
CA GLY A 63 4.90 11.86 -0.29
C GLY A 63 5.50 10.89 -1.31
N VAL A 64 5.20 9.59 -1.24
CA VAL A 64 5.60 8.66 -2.31
C VAL A 64 4.82 8.98 -3.59
N HIS A 65 5.54 9.26 -4.68
CA HIS A 65 4.96 9.64 -5.99
C HIS A 65 4.29 8.46 -6.71
N LEU A 66 3.35 7.81 -6.05
CA LEU A 66 2.61 6.69 -6.60
C LEU A 66 1.46 7.17 -7.48
N LYS A 67 1.57 6.93 -8.78
CA LYS A 67 0.52 7.29 -9.75
C LYS A 67 -0.82 6.64 -9.38
N ALA A 68 -1.90 7.37 -9.61
CA ALA A 68 -3.25 6.80 -9.48
C ALA A 68 -3.44 5.64 -10.46
N PRO A 69 -4.26 4.62 -10.12
CA PRO A 69 -4.55 3.51 -11.02
C PRO A 69 -5.11 3.99 -12.36
N LYS A 70 -4.77 3.29 -13.43
CA LYS A 70 -5.28 3.59 -14.78
C LYS A 70 -6.80 3.32 -14.87
N ARG A 71 -7.46 3.96 -15.82
CA ARG A 71 -8.84 3.65 -16.16
C ARG A 71 -8.97 2.17 -16.53
N GLY A 72 -10.01 1.50 -16.03
CA GLY A 72 -10.22 0.06 -16.23
C GLY A 72 -9.53 -0.86 -15.22
N THR A 73 -8.52 -0.39 -14.46
CA THR A 73 -7.84 -1.21 -13.44
C THR A 73 -8.42 -1.03 -12.04
N ALA A 74 -9.14 0.03 -11.80
CA ALA A 74 -9.81 0.33 -10.54
C ALA A 74 -11.05 1.20 -10.77
N SER A 75 -11.97 1.20 -9.79
CA SER A 75 -13.18 2.03 -9.84
C SER A 75 -12.84 3.53 -9.92
N ALA A 76 -13.77 4.32 -10.44
CA ALA A 76 -13.63 5.79 -10.49
C ALA A 76 -13.44 6.37 -9.09
N ALA A 77 -14.13 5.85 -8.07
CA ALA A 77 -13.99 6.25 -6.68
C ALA A 77 -12.59 5.98 -6.15
N THR A 78 -12.03 4.80 -6.40
CA THR A 78 -10.66 4.42 -6.00
C THR A 78 -9.62 5.35 -6.66
N ARG A 79 -9.78 5.65 -7.95
CA ARG A 79 -8.89 6.58 -8.68
C ARG A 79 -8.97 8.01 -8.14
N LYS A 80 -10.19 8.49 -7.86
CA LYS A 80 -10.41 9.81 -7.25
C LYS A 80 -9.75 9.89 -5.88
N LYS A 81 -9.93 8.87 -5.04
CA LYS A 81 -9.31 8.77 -3.71
C LYS A 81 -7.78 8.79 -3.80
N ALA A 82 -7.19 8.01 -4.70
CA ALA A 82 -5.74 7.98 -4.91
C ALA A 82 -5.17 9.37 -5.28
N ARG A 83 -5.85 10.13 -6.15
CA ARG A 83 -5.46 11.52 -6.49
C ARG A 83 -5.59 12.47 -5.30
N GLN A 84 -6.66 12.33 -4.49
CA GLN A 84 -6.84 13.14 -3.29
C GLN A 84 -5.74 12.88 -2.25
N ASP A 85 -5.36 11.62 -2.03
CA ASP A 85 -4.30 11.25 -1.10
C ASP A 85 -2.94 11.81 -1.54
N SER A 86 -2.63 11.77 -2.85
CA SER A 86 -1.40 12.39 -3.39
C SER A 86 -1.39 13.92 -3.20
N ARG A 87 -2.54 14.59 -3.39
CA ARG A 87 -2.65 16.04 -3.16
C ARG A 87 -2.49 16.42 -1.67
N ARG A 88 -2.87 15.53 -0.77
CA ARG A 88 -2.77 15.76 0.68
C ARG A 88 -1.35 15.72 1.20
N SER A 89 -0.41 15.04 0.52
CA SER A 89 1.00 15.04 0.89
C SER A 89 1.61 16.45 0.89
N HIS A 90 1.07 17.34 0.07
CA HIS A 90 1.50 18.73 -0.04
C HIS A 90 0.77 19.71 0.91
N ARG A 91 -0.23 19.21 1.66
CA ARG A 91 -1.01 20.03 2.58
C ARG A 91 -0.65 19.71 4.03
N LYS A 92 -0.27 20.70 4.81
CA LYS A 92 -0.01 20.59 6.26
C LYS A 92 -1.28 20.46 7.12
N SER A 93 -2.43 20.08 6.55
CA SER A 93 -3.68 19.98 7.31
C SER A 93 -3.80 18.63 8.03
N SER A 94 -4.00 18.69 9.34
CA SER A 94 -4.31 17.50 10.13
C SER A 94 -5.68 16.91 9.75
N PRO A 95 -5.83 15.58 9.76
CA PRO A 95 -7.13 14.96 9.56
C PRO A 95 -8.08 15.31 10.71
N SER A 96 -9.38 15.41 10.43
CA SER A 96 -10.40 15.62 11.46
C SER A 96 -10.33 14.51 12.52
N ARG A 97 -10.18 14.89 13.80
CA ARG A 97 -10.10 13.95 14.94
C ARG A 97 -11.31 13.04 15.01
N THR A 98 -12.52 13.56 14.79
CA THR A 98 -13.77 12.80 14.78
C THR A 98 -13.75 11.73 13.70
N ARG A 99 -13.36 12.08 12.47
CA ARG A 99 -13.26 11.15 11.34
C ARG A 99 -12.18 10.10 11.58
N SER A 100 -11.03 10.48 12.12
CA SER A 100 -9.94 9.57 12.45
C SER A 100 -10.37 8.55 13.51
N ARG A 101 -11.03 9.00 14.59
CA ARG A 101 -11.57 8.10 15.64
C ARG A 101 -12.62 7.14 15.09
N ALA A 102 -13.54 7.62 14.25
CA ALA A 102 -14.57 6.77 13.64
C ALA A 102 -13.96 5.69 12.76
N THR A 103 -12.98 6.04 11.94
CA THR A 103 -12.25 5.08 11.09
C THR A 103 -11.50 4.05 11.93
N SER A 104 -10.75 4.48 12.95
CA SER A 104 -10.03 3.56 13.85
C SER A 104 -10.97 2.62 14.58
N LYS A 105 -12.11 3.12 15.07
CA LYS A 105 -13.15 2.30 15.73
C LYS A 105 -13.73 1.26 14.77
N ALA A 106 -13.99 1.63 13.52
CA ALA A 106 -14.48 0.71 12.50
C ALA A 106 -13.44 -0.39 12.18
N LEU A 107 -12.18 -0.02 11.99
CA LEU A 107 -11.10 -0.98 11.70
C LEU A 107 -10.84 -1.95 12.86
N ARG A 108 -10.95 -1.49 14.11
CA ARG A 108 -10.79 -2.37 15.28
C ARG A 108 -11.86 -3.45 15.41
N ARG A 109 -13.01 -3.27 14.76
CA ARG A 109 -14.09 -4.27 14.71
C ARG A 109 -13.91 -5.30 13.62
N GLU A 110 -13.02 -5.04 12.65
CA GLU A 110 -12.74 -5.96 11.56
C GLU A 110 -11.80 -7.09 12.02
N GLY A 111 -11.91 -8.25 11.36
CA GLY A 111 -11.04 -9.39 11.65
C GLY A 111 -9.62 -9.23 11.12
N HIS A 112 -8.72 -10.11 11.56
CA HIS A 112 -7.31 -10.09 11.19
C HIS A 112 -6.95 -11.07 10.05
N SER A 113 -7.88 -11.89 9.60
CA SER A 113 -7.67 -12.91 8.56
C SER A 113 -7.23 -12.32 7.21
N ALA A 114 -7.50 -11.03 6.98
CA ALA A 114 -7.09 -10.31 5.76
C ALA A 114 -5.57 -10.32 5.51
N ALA A 115 -4.75 -10.37 6.57
CA ALA A 115 -3.30 -10.43 6.51
C ALA A 115 -2.74 -11.87 6.63
N SER A 116 -3.58 -12.90 6.64
CA SER A 116 -3.13 -14.28 6.67
C SER A 116 -2.41 -14.68 5.37
N ARG A 117 -1.48 -15.63 5.45
CA ARG A 117 -0.77 -16.15 4.27
C ARG A 117 -1.72 -16.64 3.19
N ALA A 118 -2.82 -17.32 3.57
CA ALA A 118 -3.83 -17.80 2.65
C ALA A 118 -4.54 -16.65 1.92
N SER A 119 -4.93 -15.60 2.63
CA SER A 119 -5.59 -14.42 2.05
C SER A 119 -4.66 -13.64 1.11
N LEU A 120 -3.40 -13.45 1.51
CA LEU A 120 -2.37 -12.81 0.68
C LEU A 120 -2.09 -13.64 -0.59
N SER A 121 -1.96 -14.97 -0.47
CA SER A 121 -1.77 -15.86 -1.61
C SER A 121 -2.94 -15.79 -2.59
N ARG A 122 -4.18 -15.85 -2.11
CA ARG A 122 -5.38 -15.68 -2.95
C ARG A 122 -5.39 -14.34 -3.66
N GLN A 123 -5.06 -13.25 -2.96
CA GLN A 123 -4.99 -11.92 -3.54
C GLN A 123 -3.90 -11.83 -4.63
N ALA A 124 -2.72 -12.37 -4.37
CA ALA A 124 -1.61 -12.39 -5.32
C ALA A 124 -1.98 -13.16 -6.59
N ARG A 125 -2.56 -14.36 -6.45
CA ARG A 125 -3.03 -15.19 -7.58
C ARG A 125 -4.13 -14.47 -8.38
N SER A 126 -5.12 -13.88 -7.71
CA SER A 126 -6.19 -13.11 -8.37
C SER A 126 -5.62 -11.93 -9.16
N SER A 127 -4.70 -11.18 -8.57
CA SER A 127 -4.03 -10.06 -9.23
C SER A 127 -3.18 -10.51 -10.42
N ALA A 128 -2.46 -11.63 -10.31
CA ALA A 128 -1.65 -12.20 -11.39
C ALA A 128 -2.53 -12.66 -12.57
N ARG A 129 -3.68 -13.28 -12.31
CA ARG A 129 -4.62 -13.73 -13.35
C ARG A 129 -5.19 -12.57 -14.17
N ARG A 130 -5.39 -11.40 -13.57
CA ARG A 130 -5.89 -10.20 -14.26
C ARG A 130 -4.85 -9.53 -15.16
N ARG A 131 -3.58 -9.91 -15.01
CA ARG A 131 -2.48 -9.37 -15.83
C ARG A 131 -2.30 -10.21 -17.08
N SER A 132 -2.05 -9.56 -18.22
CA SER A 132 -1.72 -10.27 -19.46
C SER A 132 -0.42 -11.09 -19.32
N ARG A 133 -0.28 -12.12 -20.14
CA ARG A 133 0.94 -12.95 -20.19
C ARG A 133 2.19 -12.10 -20.41
N THR A 134 2.14 -11.13 -21.32
CA THR A 134 3.23 -10.19 -21.61
C THR A 134 3.58 -9.31 -20.39
N ALA A 135 2.57 -8.79 -19.67
CA ALA A 135 2.80 -8.00 -18.47
C ALA A 135 3.46 -8.82 -17.34
N ARG A 136 3.09 -10.08 -17.19
CA ARG A 136 3.72 -11.01 -16.22
C ARG A 136 5.17 -11.29 -16.60
N SER A 137 5.44 -11.60 -17.89
CA SER A 137 6.81 -11.82 -18.39
C SER A 137 7.70 -10.60 -18.19
N ARG A 138 7.22 -9.39 -18.50
CA ARG A 138 7.97 -8.14 -18.27
C ARG A 138 8.33 -7.95 -16.80
N SER A 139 7.40 -8.23 -15.89
CA SER A 139 7.67 -8.12 -14.45
C SER A 139 8.71 -9.13 -13.98
N ALA A 140 8.63 -10.38 -14.45
CA ALA A 140 9.60 -11.42 -14.13
C ALA A 140 11.02 -11.04 -14.63
N LYS A 141 11.13 -10.56 -15.89
CA LYS A 141 12.40 -10.09 -16.46
C LYS A 141 12.96 -8.90 -15.67
N LYS A 142 12.11 -7.95 -15.25
CA LYS A 142 12.53 -6.81 -14.42
C LYS A 142 13.07 -7.29 -13.07
N ALA A 143 12.36 -8.18 -12.38
CA ALA A 143 12.79 -8.73 -11.12
C ALA A 143 14.12 -9.49 -11.21
N ALA A 144 14.31 -10.28 -12.29
CA ALA A 144 15.57 -10.98 -12.54
C ALA A 144 16.75 -9.99 -12.75
N ARG A 145 16.52 -8.89 -13.50
CA ARG A 145 17.54 -7.84 -13.68
C ARG A 145 17.91 -7.15 -12.37
N THR A 146 16.91 -6.84 -11.51
CA THR A 146 17.16 -6.24 -10.21
C THR A 146 18.03 -7.15 -9.36
N ARG A 147 17.67 -8.42 -9.21
CA ARG A 147 18.48 -9.39 -8.44
C ARG A 147 19.92 -9.52 -8.95
N LYS A 148 20.12 -9.53 -10.29
CA LYS A 148 21.46 -9.58 -10.88
C LYS A 148 22.31 -8.33 -10.60
N ARG A 149 21.69 -7.19 -10.33
CA ARG A 149 22.39 -5.94 -9.99
C ARG A 149 22.73 -5.83 -8.50
N GLU A 150 22.03 -6.56 -7.65
CA GLU A 150 22.18 -6.58 -6.20
C GLU A 150 23.07 -7.74 -5.73
N SER A 151 23.44 -8.68 -6.61
CA SER A 151 24.43 -9.74 -6.42
C SER A 151 25.78 -9.33 -6.97
#